data_f8b2cf2d5e863e9595d295f51c3817e5
#
_entry.id   f8b2cf2d5e863e9595d295f51c3817e5
#
_cell.length_a   1.000
_cell.length_b   1.000
_cell.length_c   1.000
_cell.angle_alpha   90.00
_cell.angle_beta   90.00
_cell.angle_gamma   90.00
#
_symmetry.space_group_name_H-M   'P 1'
#
loop_
_entity.id
_entity.type
_entity.pdbx_description
1 polymer ?
#
loop_
_entity_poly.entity_id
_entity_poly.type
_entity_poly.pdbx_seq_one_letter_code
_entity_poly.pdbx_strand_id
1 'polypeptide(L)'
;MLFPHDLPDANVLHLPGWLAAAEADQLLYSLQAEVPWETHRIRMFGNWVDSPRLSCWIGDPQARYRYSGAEFAPRPWPPVLQAMRGRLEAEGHGRFNSVLLNRYRGGGDYMGWHSDDEPELGPAPVIASLSLGAARRFLLRRRDDPARKAEFVLGHGDLLLMAGQTQRFYQHALPKMARVHGERINLTFRWISPR
;
A
#
# COMPACT_ATOMS: atom_id res chain seq x y z
N MET A 1 20.90 11.57 0.70
CA MET A 1 19.49 11.25 0.93
C MET A 1 18.78 12.58 1.09
N LEU A 2 18.07 13.03 0.06
CA LEU A 2 17.37 14.32 0.08
C LEU A 2 15.95 14.04 0.55
N PHE A 3 15.59 14.51 1.73
CA PHE A 3 14.20 14.66 2.14
C PHE A 3 13.71 16.00 1.59
N PRO A 4 13.04 16.03 0.44
CA PRO A 4 12.65 17.29 -0.18
C PRO A 4 11.48 17.97 0.53
N HIS A 5 10.97 17.41 1.63
CA HIS A 5 9.76 17.89 2.28
C HIS A 5 9.94 17.94 3.79
N ASP A 6 9.82 19.14 4.35
CA ASP A 6 9.59 19.32 5.79
C ASP A 6 8.15 18.83 6.11
N LEU A 7 8.05 17.59 6.56
CA LEU A 7 6.80 16.92 6.94
C LEU A 7 6.80 16.69 8.45
N PRO A 8 6.48 17.69 9.27
CA PRO A 8 6.46 17.55 10.72
C PRO A 8 5.52 16.41 11.14
N ASP A 9 5.93 15.61 12.11
CA ASP A 9 5.22 14.44 12.64
C ASP A 9 5.10 13.25 11.64
N ALA A 10 5.65 13.34 10.44
CA ALA A 10 5.74 12.23 9.52
C ALA A 10 7.10 11.54 9.61
N ASN A 11 7.08 10.22 9.52
CA ASN A 11 8.27 9.39 9.34
C ASN A 11 8.08 8.61 8.04
N VAL A 12 8.61 9.15 6.95
CA VAL A 12 8.46 8.60 5.60
C VAL A 12 9.84 8.41 4.99
N LEU A 13 10.13 7.20 4.52
CA LEU A 13 11.37 6.86 3.83
C LEU A 13 11.05 6.27 2.47
N HIS A 14 11.54 6.91 1.40
CA HIS A 14 11.46 6.39 0.03
C HIS A 14 12.80 5.79 -0.39
N LEU A 15 12.78 4.54 -0.81
CA LEU A 15 13.92 3.77 -1.29
C LEU A 15 13.69 3.41 -2.77
N PRO A 16 14.12 4.27 -3.72
CA PRO A 16 13.99 3.99 -5.14
C PRO A 16 14.80 2.75 -5.53
N GLY A 17 14.19 1.85 -6.32
CA GLY A 17 14.86 0.64 -6.80
C GLY A 17 15.30 -0.32 -5.67
N TRP A 18 14.61 -0.30 -4.53
CA TRP A 18 14.89 -1.23 -3.42
C TRP A 18 14.89 -2.69 -3.87
N LEU A 19 13.97 -3.04 -4.76
CA LEU A 19 13.96 -4.32 -5.46
C LEU A 19 14.59 -4.11 -6.84
N ALA A 20 15.61 -4.90 -7.17
CA ALA A 20 16.26 -4.82 -8.48
C ALA A 20 15.25 -5.10 -9.60
N ALA A 21 15.41 -4.45 -10.76
CA ALA A 21 14.44 -4.50 -11.85
C ALA A 21 14.06 -5.93 -12.27
N ALA A 22 15.05 -6.82 -12.47
CA ALA A 22 14.78 -8.20 -12.86
C ALA A 22 13.98 -8.99 -11.80
N GLU A 23 14.23 -8.74 -10.52
CA GLU A 23 13.51 -9.34 -9.39
C GLU A 23 12.07 -8.78 -9.29
N ALA A 24 11.94 -7.47 -9.51
CA ALA A 24 10.65 -6.79 -9.55
C ALA A 24 9.78 -7.26 -10.74
N ASP A 25 10.38 -7.50 -11.91
CA ASP A 25 9.70 -8.08 -13.08
C ASP A 25 9.18 -9.49 -12.79
N GLN A 26 10.01 -10.35 -12.20
CA GLN A 26 9.61 -11.70 -11.82
C GLN A 26 8.45 -11.69 -10.82
N LEU A 27 8.55 -10.83 -9.79
CA LEU A 27 7.49 -10.68 -8.80
C LEU A 27 6.19 -10.17 -9.43
N LEU A 28 6.28 -9.14 -10.28
CA LEU A 28 5.12 -8.60 -10.98
C LEU A 28 4.40 -9.68 -11.81
N TYR A 29 5.16 -10.45 -12.58
CA TYR A 29 4.63 -11.53 -13.41
C TYR A 29 3.93 -12.62 -12.57
N SER A 30 4.57 -13.11 -11.51
CA SER A 30 3.97 -14.09 -10.60
C SER A 30 2.68 -13.58 -9.98
N LEU A 31 2.66 -12.33 -9.51
CA LEU A 31 1.46 -11.75 -8.89
C LEU A 31 0.31 -11.56 -9.89
N GLN A 32 0.62 -11.20 -11.13
CA GLN A 32 -0.41 -11.08 -12.18
C GLN A 32 -1.09 -12.42 -12.45
N ALA A 33 -0.31 -13.52 -12.45
CA ALA A 33 -0.77 -14.86 -12.81
C ALA A 33 -1.45 -15.60 -11.63
N GLU A 34 -0.93 -15.45 -10.42
CA GLU A 34 -1.28 -16.33 -9.29
C GLU A 34 -2.25 -15.71 -8.29
N VAL A 35 -2.31 -14.37 -8.20
CA VAL A 35 -3.18 -13.72 -7.22
C VAL A 35 -4.62 -13.74 -7.69
N PRO A 36 -5.57 -14.22 -6.86
CA PRO A 36 -7.00 -14.17 -7.16
C PRO A 36 -7.53 -12.75 -6.97
N TRP A 37 -7.36 -11.93 -7.98
CA TRP A 37 -7.77 -10.54 -7.99
C TRP A 37 -9.29 -10.37 -7.92
N GLU A 38 -9.77 -9.55 -7.00
CA GLU A 38 -11.19 -9.31 -6.76
C GLU A 38 -11.53 -7.83 -6.87
N THR A 39 -12.74 -7.55 -7.36
CA THR A 39 -13.34 -6.22 -7.28
C THR A 39 -14.13 -6.14 -5.99
N HIS A 40 -13.73 -5.25 -5.08
CA HIS A 40 -14.49 -5.00 -3.86
C HIS A 40 -15.50 -3.88 -4.06
N ARG A 41 -16.69 -4.06 -3.54
CA ARG A 41 -17.68 -2.99 -3.46
C ARG A 41 -17.43 -2.14 -2.22
N ILE A 42 -17.41 -0.86 -2.41
CA ILE A 42 -17.24 0.13 -1.33
C ILE A 42 -18.45 1.03 -1.26
N ARG A 43 -18.78 1.51 -0.07
CA ARG A 43 -19.88 2.45 0.12
C ARG A 43 -19.36 3.87 -0.02
N MET A 44 -19.81 4.60 -1.08
CA MET A 44 -19.48 6.00 -1.30
C MET A 44 -20.77 6.83 -1.35
N PHE A 45 -20.88 7.86 -0.53
CA PHE A 45 -22.06 8.75 -0.46
C PHE A 45 -23.40 7.99 -0.37
N GLY A 46 -23.41 6.91 0.43
CA GLY A 46 -24.61 6.08 0.62
C GLY A 46 -24.83 4.99 -0.44
N ASN A 47 -24.16 5.03 -1.57
CA ASN A 47 -24.28 4.07 -2.67
C ASN A 47 -23.15 3.02 -2.65
N TRP A 48 -23.48 1.80 -3.09
CA TRP A 48 -22.48 0.77 -3.35
C TRP A 48 -21.89 0.96 -4.73
N VAL A 49 -20.56 1.15 -4.81
CA VAL A 49 -19.82 1.30 -6.05
C VAL A 49 -18.67 0.30 -6.09
N ASP A 50 -18.29 -0.13 -7.25
CA ASP A 50 -17.12 -0.97 -7.43
C ASP A 50 -15.85 -0.14 -7.17
N SER A 51 -14.93 -0.71 -6.41
CA SER A 51 -13.62 -0.11 -6.19
C SER A 51 -12.92 0.09 -7.54
N PRO A 52 -12.35 1.27 -7.81
CA PRO A 52 -11.65 1.55 -9.06
C PRO A 52 -10.23 0.93 -9.06
N ARG A 53 -10.13 -0.31 -8.65
CA ARG A 53 -8.95 -1.18 -8.67
C ARG A 53 -9.34 -2.58 -8.24
N LEU A 54 -8.51 -3.56 -8.58
CA LEU A 54 -8.63 -4.92 -8.04
C LEU A 54 -7.79 -5.03 -6.77
N SER A 55 -8.16 -5.92 -5.86
CA SER A 55 -7.38 -6.14 -4.64
C SER A 55 -7.43 -7.59 -4.17
N CYS A 56 -6.49 -7.94 -3.29
CA CYS A 56 -6.44 -9.22 -2.61
C CYS A 56 -5.82 -9.02 -1.23
N TRP A 57 -6.43 -9.61 -0.19
CA TRP A 57 -5.93 -9.60 1.16
C TRP A 57 -5.27 -10.92 1.51
N ILE A 58 -4.00 -10.88 1.92
CA ILE A 58 -3.16 -12.04 2.25
C ILE A 58 -2.55 -11.81 3.63
N GLY A 59 -2.46 -12.87 4.45
CA GLY A 59 -1.87 -12.72 5.79
C GLY A 59 -1.92 -13.99 6.62
N ASP A 60 -1.42 -13.86 7.85
CA ASP A 60 -1.54 -14.88 8.87
C ASP A 60 -3.03 -15.06 9.24
N PRO A 61 -3.50 -16.25 9.65
CA PRO A 61 -4.91 -16.51 9.92
C PRO A 61 -5.55 -15.57 10.93
N GLN A 62 -4.74 -15.00 11.83
CA GLN A 62 -5.18 -14.07 12.87
C GLN A 62 -5.27 -12.61 12.38
N ALA A 63 -4.68 -12.29 11.24
CA ALA A 63 -4.71 -10.95 10.66
C ALA A 63 -6.08 -10.67 10.01
N ARG A 64 -7.15 -10.80 10.80
CA ARG A 64 -8.51 -10.50 10.35
C ARG A 64 -8.72 -9.00 10.36
N TYR A 65 -9.27 -8.51 9.28
CA TYR A 65 -9.46 -7.09 9.05
C TYR A 65 -10.92 -6.77 8.78
N ARG A 66 -11.43 -5.73 9.42
CA ARG A 66 -12.80 -5.27 9.19
C ARG A 66 -12.77 -3.99 8.37
N TYR A 67 -13.30 -4.05 7.16
CA TYR A 67 -13.41 -2.89 6.27
C TYR A 67 -14.88 -2.66 5.87
N SER A 68 -15.36 -1.42 6.03
CA SER A 68 -16.76 -1.05 5.72
C SER A 68 -17.81 -1.98 6.34
N GLY A 69 -17.55 -2.54 7.55
CA GLY A 69 -18.48 -3.41 8.29
C GLY A 69 -18.43 -4.89 7.90
N ALA A 70 -17.68 -5.27 6.87
CA ALA A 70 -17.43 -6.67 6.50
C ALA A 70 -16.10 -7.16 7.07
N GLU A 71 -16.09 -8.39 7.60
CA GLU A 71 -14.87 -9.05 8.06
C GLU A 71 -14.25 -9.84 6.91
N PHE A 72 -12.97 -9.57 6.63
CA PHE A 72 -12.21 -10.29 5.62
C PHE A 72 -11.20 -11.20 6.28
N ALA A 73 -11.33 -12.51 6.04
CA ALA A 73 -10.31 -13.48 6.39
C ALA A 73 -9.18 -13.38 5.35
N PRO A 74 -7.91 -13.33 5.79
CA PRO A 74 -6.80 -13.28 4.87
C PRO A 74 -6.66 -14.60 4.12
N ARG A 75 -6.21 -14.53 2.88
CA ARG A 75 -5.74 -15.70 2.12
C ARG A 75 -4.35 -16.10 2.62
N PRO A 76 -3.99 -17.39 2.51
CA PRO A 76 -2.66 -17.84 2.93
C PRO A 76 -1.54 -17.19 2.09
N TRP A 77 -0.36 -17.06 2.68
CA TRP A 77 0.80 -16.51 2.05
C TRP A 77 1.31 -17.38 0.90
N PRO A 78 1.39 -16.88 -0.35
CA PRO A 78 2.19 -17.52 -1.38
C PRO A 78 3.67 -17.46 -1.02
N PRO A 79 4.52 -18.44 -1.43
CA PRO A 79 5.93 -18.46 -1.09
C PRO A 79 6.69 -17.17 -1.45
N VAL A 80 6.37 -16.56 -2.60
CA VAL A 80 7.02 -15.34 -3.07
C VAL A 80 6.74 -14.14 -2.15
N LEU A 81 5.53 -14.01 -1.62
CA LEU A 81 5.18 -12.94 -0.68
C LEU A 81 5.72 -13.21 0.73
N GLN A 82 5.81 -14.48 1.12
CA GLN A 82 6.45 -14.88 2.37
C GLN A 82 7.94 -14.55 2.36
N ALA A 83 8.64 -14.80 1.24
CA ALA A 83 10.04 -14.42 1.05
C ALA A 83 10.21 -12.91 1.10
N MET A 84 9.32 -12.14 0.45
CA MET A 84 9.35 -10.68 0.47
C MET A 84 9.14 -10.11 1.88
N ARG A 85 8.18 -10.66 2.65
CA ARG A 85 8.00 -10.33 4.06
C ARG A 85 9.28 -10.57 4.86
N GLY A 86 9.88 -11.74 4.70
CA GLY A 86 11.12 -12.11 5.39
C GLY A 86 12.27 -11.16 5.08
N ARG A 87 12.40 -10.70 3.83
CA ARG A 87 13.41 -9.71 3.42
C ARG A 87 13.18 -8.35 4.11
N LEU A 88 11.94 -7.84 4.09
CA LEU A 88 11.60 -6.58 4.77
C LEU A 88 11.92 -6.63 6.27
N GLU A 89 11.61 -7.75 6.93
CA GLU A 89 11.87 -7.95 8.36
C GLU A 89 13.37 -8.09 8.65
N ALA A 90 14.12 -8.82 7.83
CA ALA A 90 15.56 -9.01 7.96
C ALA A 90 16.34 -7.70 7.76
N GLU A 91 15.86 -6.82 6.89
CA GLU A 91 16.43 -5.48 6.68
C GLU A 91 16.00 -4.45 7.76
N GLY A 92 15.20 -4.86 8.75
CA GLY A 92 14.78 -4.01 9.87
C GLY A 92 13.67 -3.00 9.54
N HIS A 93 12.93 -3.23 8.45
CA HIS A 93 11.84 -2.33 8.03
C HIS A 93 10.54 -2.50 8.83
N GLY A 94 10.50 -3.43 9.76
CA GLY A 94 9.35 -3.67 10.64
C GLY A 94 8.99 -5.15 10.72
N ARG A 95 7.87 -5.45 11.38
CA ARG A 95 7.25 -6.79 11.43
C ARG A 95 5.91 -6.72 10.73
N PHE A 96 5.58 -7.78 9.99
CA PHE A 96 4.37 -7.81 9.17
C PHE A 96 3.68 -9.17 9.27
N ASN A 97 2.37 -9.18 9.42
CA ASN A 97 1.56 -10.39 9.39
C ASN A 97 0.48 -10.37 8.30
N SER A 98 0.49 -9.33 7.48
CA SER A 98 -0.48 -9.18 6.39
C SER A 98 0.06 -8.30 5.28
N VAL A 99 -0.51 -8.47 4.08
CA VAL A 99 -0.28 -7.62 2.92
C VAL A 99 -1.58 -7.40 2.14
N LEU A 100 -1.91 -6.14 1.88
CA LEU A 100 -2.96 -5.77 0.95
C LEU A 100 -2.33 -5.53 -0.42
N LEU A 101 -2.75 -6.29 -1.40
CA LEU A 101 -2.37 -6.09 -2.79
C LEU A 101 -3.43 -5.24 -3.48
N ASN A 102 -3.01 -4.22 -4.21
CA ASN A 102 -3.87 -3.40 -5.05
C ASN A 102 -3.32 -3.42 -6.48
N ARG A 103 -4.16 -3.82 -7.45
CA ARG A 103 -3.84 -3.82 -8.88
C ARG A 103 -4.59 -2.69 -9.57
N TYR A 104 -3.84 -1.72 -10.06
CA TYR A 104 -4.31 -0.61 -10.87
C TYR A 104 -4.08 -0.96 -12.33
N ARG A 105 -5.15 -1.16 -13.09
CA ARG A 105 -5.10 -1.64 -14.49
C ARG A 105 -4.56 -0.61 -15.46
N GLY A 106 -4.54 0.63 -15.02
CA GLY A 106 -4.00 1.77 -15.76
C GLY A 106 -4.20 3.07 -15.01
N GLY A 107 -3.99 4.20 -15.67
CA GLY A 107 -4.09 5.52 -15.06
C GLY A 107 -5.50 5.96 -14.65
N GLY A 108 -6.55 5.28 -15.10
CA GLY A 108 -7.92 5.51 -14.67
C GLY A 108 -8.23 4.99 -13.26
N ASP A 109 -7.55 3.93 -12.85
CA ASP A 109 -7.68 3.36 -11.51
C ASP A 109 -6.94 4.24 -10.48
N TYR A 110 -7.51 4.37 -9.28
CA TYR A 110 -7.02 5.30 -8.27
C TYR A 110 -7.36 4.85 -6.84
N MET A 111 -6.77 5.53 -5.87
CA MET A 111 -7.11 5.49 -4.46
C MET A 111 -7.34 6.92 -3.97
N GLY A 112 -8.51 7.19 -3.40
CA GLY A 112 -8.84 8.49 -2.79
C GLY A 112 -8.02 8.78 -1.53
N TRP A 113 -8.16 9.98 -0.99
CA TRP A 113 -7.52 10.38 0.25
C TRP A 113 -7.99 9.53 1.43
N HIS A 114 -7.05 8.89 2.12
CA HIS A 114 -7.28 8.07 3.31
C HIS A 114 -6.01 8.02 4.17
N SER A 115 -6.14 7.48 5.35
CA SER A 115 -5.02 7.07 6.21
C SER A 115 -5.23 5.61 6.56
N ASP A 116 -4.16 4.90 6.83
CA ASP A 116 -4.19 3.55 7.40
C ASP A 116 -4.18 3.69 8.94
N ASP A 117 -5.32 4.08 9.51
CA ASP A 117 -5.48 4.44 10.93
C ASP A 117 -6.53 3.59 11.66
N GLU A 118 -6.82 2.42 11.12
CA GLU A 118 -7.71 1.46 11.76
C GLU A 118 -7.15 1.01 13.12
N PRO A 119 -8.01 0.80 14.13
CA PRO A 119 -7.59 0.43 15.49
C PRO A 119 -6.67 -0.80 15.55
N GLU A 120 -6.87 -1.74 14.64
CA GLU A 120 -6.10 -2.99 14.55
C GLU A 120 -4.62 -2.76 14.17
N LEU A 121 -4.32 -1.62 13.55
CA LEU A 121 -2.95 -1.22 13.17
C LEU A 121 -2.19 -0.61 14.35
N GLY A 122 -2.90 -0.20 15.39
CA GLY A 122 -2.33 0.48 16.55
C GLY A 122 -2.01 1.96 16.29
N PRO A 123 -1.46 2.66 17.30
CA PRO A 123 -1.32 4.13 17.26
C PRO A 123 -0.15 4.64 16.41
N ALA A 124 0.81 3.79 16.08
CA ALA A 124 2.02 4.15 15.35
C ALA A 124 2.46 3.02 14.41
N PRO A 125 1.63 2.69 13.40
CA PRO A 125 1.90 1.55 12.52
C PRO A 125 3.14 1.78 11.66
N VAL A 126 3.84 0.69 11.37
CA VAL A 126 4.84 0.64 10.30
C VAL A 126 4.17 0.02 9.07
N ILE A 127 4.21 0.74 7.97
CA ILE A 127 3.63 0.34 6.69
C ILE A 127 4.73 0.32 5.64
N ALA A 128 4.94 -0.84 5.02
CA ALA A 128 5.87 -0.98 3.91
C ALA A 128 5.09 -1.14 2.60
N SER A 129 5.27 -0.19 1.68
CA SER A 129 4.55 -0.10 0.42
C SER A 129 5.51 -0.32 -0.75
N LEU A 130 5.52 -1.53 -1.32
CA LEU A 130 6.32 -1.90 -2.49
C LEU A 130 5.51 -1.67 -3.77
N SER A 131 6.11 -0.97 -4.73
CA SER A 131 5.48 -0.63 -6.01
C SER A 131 6.09 -1.43 -7.15
N LEU A 132 5.25 -2.01 -8.01
CA LEU A 132 5.65 -2.79 -9.18
C LEU A 132 4.92 -2.28 -10.43
N GLY A 133 5.59 -2.26 -11.56
CA GLY A 133 5.03 -1.85 -12.86
C GLY A 133 5.08 -0.34 -13.07
N ALA A 134 4.01 0.25 -13.62
CA ALA A 134 3.98 1.64 -14.04
C ALA A 134 4.17 2.62 -12.87
N ALA A 135 5.02 3.62 -13.08
CA ALA A 135 5.24 4.69 -12.10
C ALA A 135 3.97 5.52 -11.88
N ARG A 136 3.63 5.78 -10.63
CA ARG A 136 2.46 6.56 -10.24
C ARG A 136 2.84 7.61 -9.20
N ARG A 137 2.15 8.75 -9.26
CA ARG A 137 2.21 9.76 -8.21
C ARG A 137 1.54 9.22 -6.95
N PHE A 138 2.23 9.35 -5.82
CA PHE A 138 1.72 9.11 -4.49
C PHE A 138 1.74 10.43 -3.73
N LEU A 139 0.58 10.87 -3.29
CA LEU A 139 0.41 12.15 -2.64
C LEU A 139 0.25 11.96 -1.14
N LEU A 140 0.89 12.81 -0.37
CA LEU A 140 0.75 12.90 1.08
C LEU A 140 0.31 14.32 1.44
N ARG A 141 -0.68 14.48 2.32
CA ARG A 141 -1.11 15.79 2.82
C ARG A 141 -1.40 15.73 4.31
N ARG A 142 -1.10 16.80 5.02
CA ARG A 142 -1.44 16.92 6.42
C ARG A 142 -2.96 17.11 6.60
N ARG A 143 -3.53 16.50 7.64
CA ARG A 143 -4.98 16.51 7.87
C ARG A 143 -5.49 17.88 8.33
N ASP A 144 -4.75 18.53 9.25
CA ASP A 144 -5.08 19.83 9.84
C ASP A 144 -4.57 21.02 9.01
N ASP A 145 -3.66 20.78 8.05
CA ASP A 145 -3.12 21.78 7.12
C ASP A 145 -2.88 21.14 5.74
N PRO A 146 -3.90 21.03 4.87
CA PRO A 146 -3.79 20.42 3.56
C PRO A 146 -2.84 21.14 2.58
N ALA A 147 -2.38 22.35 2.91
CA ALA A 147 -1.34 23.04 2.14
C ALA A 147 0.02 22.36 2.34
N ARG A 148 0.26 21.73 3.48
CA ARG A 148 1.44 20.89 3.74
C ARG A 148 1.26 19.55 3.09
N LYS A 149 1.91 19.37 1.96
CA LYS A 149 1.81 18.17 1.13
C LYS A 149 3.16 17.79 0.55
N ALA A 150 3.31 16.52 0.27
CA ALA A 150 4.43 15.97 -0.48
C ALA A 150 3.93 15.11 -1.63
N GLU A 151 4.77 14.93 -2.60
CA GLU A 151 4.55 14.06 -3.74
C GLU A 151 5.77 13.17 -3.94
N PHE A 152 5.50 11.88 -4.08
CA PHE A 152 6.48 10.87 -4.46
C PHE A 152 6.07 10.29 -5.80
N VAL A 153 7.02 10.08 -6.70
CA VAL A 153 6.79 9.25 -7.89
C VAL A 153 7.32 7.86 -7.55
N LEU A 154 6.40 6.90 -7.37
CA LEU A 154 6.74 5.53 -7.00
C LEU A 154 6.83 4.68 -8.26
N GLY A 155 8.05 4.27 -8.59
CA GLY A 155 8.40 3.47 -9.76
C GLY A 155 8.43 1.97 -9.47
N HIS A 156 8.91 1.23 -10.47
CA HIS A 156 9.07 -0.21 -10.40
C HIS A 156 10.19 -0.63 -9.45
N GLY A 157 9.87 -1.43 -8.45
CA GLY A 157 10.82 -1.85 -7.41
C GLY A 157 11.00 -0.85 -6.25
N ASP A 158 10.29 0.28 -6.26
CA ASP A 158 10.39 1.28 -5.19
C ASP A 158 9.67 0.83 -3.93
N LEU A 159 10.32 1.03 -2.78
CA LEU A 159 9.76 0.83 -1.46
C LEU A 159 9.53 2.18 -0.78
N LEU A 160 8.30 2.41 -0.30
CA LEU A 160 7.95 3.53 0.56
C LEU A 160 7.59 3.01 1.94
N LEU A 161 8.31 3.46 2.96
CA LEU A 161 8.00 3.19 4.36
C LEU A 161 7.30 4.39 4.97
N MET A 162 6.21 4.13 5.69
CA MET A 162 5.51 5.12 6.51
C MET A 162 5.43 4.57 7.93
N ALA A 163 5.89 5.34 8.91
CA ALA A 163 5.98 4.88 10.30
C ALA A 163 5.60 5.99 11.29
N GLY A 164 5.64 5.67 12.58
CA GLY A 164 5.39 6.62 13.66
C GLY A 164 4.00 7.24 13.59
N GLN A 165 3.93 8.56 13.69
CA GLN A 165 2.67 9.31 13.71
C GLN A 165 2.13 9.66 12.31
N THR A 166 2.77 9.15 11.24
CA THR A 166 2.40 9.50 9.85
C THR A 166 0.92 9.28 9.57
N GLN A 167 0.36 8.12 9.94
CA GLN A 167 -1.06 7.82 9.66
C GLN A 167 -2.03 8.66 10.49
N ARG A 168 -1.61 9.13 11.65
CA ARG A 168 -2.40 10.01 12.50
C ARG A 168 -2.54 11.42 11.91
N PHE A 169 -1.44 11.97 11.41
CA PHE A 169 -1.39 13.37 10.98
C PHE A 169 -1.55 13.55 9.47
N TYR A 170 -1.37 12.50 8.67
CA TYR A 170 -1.39 12.61 7.22
C TYR A 170 -2.39 11.66 6.58
N GLN A 171 -2.97 12.13 5.49
CA GLN A 171 -3.68 11.31 4.51
C GLN A 171 -2.79 11.11 3.28
N HIS A 172 -3.00 10.01 2.59
CA HIS A 172 -2.36 9.75 1.32
C HIS A 172 -3.34 9.34 0.23
N ALA A 173 -2.93 9.50 -1.03
CA ALA A 173 -3.75 9.18 -2.18
C ALA A 173 -2.89 8.76 -3.38
N LEU A 174 -3.47 7.93 -4.24
CA LEU A 174 -2.96 7.63 -5.58
C LEU A 174 -3.92 8.23 -6.61
N PRO A 175 -3.66 9.42 -7.15
CA PRO A 175 -4.58 10.10 -8.05
C PRO A 175 -4.66 9.43 -9.42
N LYS A 176 -5.71 9.71 -10.17
CA LYS A 176 -5.80 9.35 -11.59
C LYS A 176 -4.67 10.02 -12.38
N MET A 177 -4.13 9.31 -13.36
CA MET A 177 -3.08 9.78 -14.27
C MET A 177 -3.42 9.31 -15.70
N ALA A 178 -4.25 10.06 -16.42
CA ALA A 178 -4.82 9.66 -17.71
C ALA A 178 -3.80 9.21 -18.78
N ARG A 179 -2.55 9.71 -18.69
CA ARG A 179 -1.49 9.35 -19.63
C ARG A 179 -0.74 8.06 -19.28
N VAL A 180 -1.06 7.42 -18.15
CA VAL A 180 -0.44 6.16 -17.75
C VAL A 180 -1.30 5.00 -18.26
N HIS A 181 -0.74 4.20 -19.15
CA HIS A 181 -1.42 3.05 -19.76
C HIS A 181 -0.98 1.71 -19.17
N GLY A 182 0.16 1.66 -18.48
CA GLY A 182 0.69 0.44 -17.86
C GLY A 182 0.00 0.11 -16.53
N GLU A 183 -0.01 -1.17 -16.20
CA GLU A 183 -0.46 -1.64 -14.90
C GLU A 183 0.51 -1.29 -13.78
N ARG A 184 -0.03 -1.15 -12.57
CA ARG A 184 0.74 -1.09 -11.33
C ARG A 184 0.15 -2.04 -10.31
N ILE A 185 1.00 -2.83 -9.68
CA ILE A 185 0.66 -3.57 -8.46
C ILE A 185 1.35 -2.90 -7.28
N ASN A 186 0.61 -2.71 -6.20
CA ASN A 186 1.14 -2.22 -4.93
C ASN A 186 0.93 -3.28 -3.84
N LEU A 187 1.98 -3.54 -3.07
CA LEU A 187 1.96 -4.43 -1.92
C LEU A 187 2.11 -3.58 -0.67
N THR A 188 1.07 -3.54 0.16
CA THR A 188 1.08 -2.78 1.41
C THR A 188 1.15 -3.74 2.59
N PHE A 189 2.37 -3.95 3.12
CA PHE A 189 2.62 -4.81 4.27
C PHE A 189 2.29 -4.09 5.56
N ARG A 190 1.60 -4.77 6.48
CA ARG A 190 1.13 -4.23 7.76
C ARG A 190 1.18 -5.29 8.86
N TRP A 191 1.23 -4.83 10.09
CA TRP A 191 0.96 -5.67 11.25
C TRP A 191 -0.47 -5.39 11.75
N ILE A 192 -1.30 -6.41 11.74
CA ILE A 192 -2.65 -6.39 12.32
C ILE A 192 -2.57 -7.04 13.70
N SER A 193 -2.91 -6.29 14.74
CA SER A 193 -3.00 -6.82 16.09
C SER A 193 -4.18 -7.78 16.19
N PRO A 194 -3.98 -9.01 16.67
CA PRO A 194 -5.10 -9.90 16.96
C PRO A 194 -6.04 -9.25 18.00
N ARG A 195 -7.33 -9.39 17.79
CA ARG A 195 -8.34 -9.02 18.79
C ARG A 195 -8.53 -10.13 19.80
#